data_b75ee85aa7bb4c91c663d8f39fbd8f75
#
_entry.id   b75ee85aa7bb4c91c663d8f39fbd8f75
#
_cell.length_a   1.000
_cell.length_b   1.000
_cell.length_c   1.000
_cell.angle_alpha   90.00
_cell.angle_beta   90.00
_cell.angle_gamma   90.00
#
_symmetry.space_group_name_H-M   'P 1'
#
loop_
_entity.id
_entity.type
_entity.pdbx_description
1 polymer ?
#
loop_
_entity_poly.entity_id
_entity_poly.type
_entity_poly.pdbx_seq_one_letter_code
_entity_poly.pdbx_strand_id
1 'polypeptide(L)'
;MAGFSVPPGLSRRRFLSAVGAAGGAGAMFATMGALGLAPTARSSPRYEPPRRSDFALTGRAAAKVVVLGGGIAGLAAAYELAKGGYDCTVLEAADRPGGRNFTARAGTVHTDLRGDTQTAVFSDGVYLNTGPARIAQWMVTLDYCRELGVPIEVFTNVNASAFIYNEAAGMRNPVRVRTAKADMYGYVSELLAKATDRGALDGELTATDKERLLDFLRDWGAIGDKAAGRRYIGTPRRGYSVDPGAGDQAGVPLGPVPSLAQTFADGTGRYFSFDFTYDQAMLMFQPVGGMDLIPAALAAALGPHRVRLRTAVTGIANGPNDVTVDFLDRTGKPGRLTADFCVAALPPNILARIPHNLGADVQAALGAWQVGTAAKIGLEYRSRWWETDYRIYGGITNTDLDIERIWYPSHGFHGPRGLLVNYCYGEHAKSYGELRPGPRVERAVAQGVKIHGEKHRTELANAFSVAWHLMPHIEGAWAIPPLGTPAYQLLGKPAGRVYFAGDWLSHLTAWQAGAFESARLAVKHLHGRVLSG
;
A
#
# COMPACT_ATOMS: atom_id res chain seq x y z
N MET A 1 -26.53 -33.09 -22.24
CA MET A 1 -25.74 -32.11 -22.99
C MET A 1 -24.87 -32.85 -23.97
N ALA A 2 -25.18 -32.71 -25.27
CA ALA A 2 -24.47 -33.42 -26.33
C ALA A 2 -23.08 -32.81 -26.51
N GLY A 3 -22.04 -33.61 -26.32
CA GLY A 3 -20.66 -33.17 -26.51
C GLY A 3 -20.39 -32.97 -28.01
N PHE A 4 -20.02 -31.77 -28.41
CA PHE A 4 -19.49 -31.49 -29.74
C PHE A 4 -18.12 -32.16 -29.86
N SER A 5 -18.03 -33.22 -30.68
CA SER A 5 -16.77 -33.84 -31.07
C SER A 5 -16.17 -33.08 -32.24
N VAL A 6 -14.94 -32.65 -32.11
CA VAL A 6 -14.14 -32.04 -33.19
C VAL A 6 -13.88 -33.11 -34.26
N PRO A 7 -14.08 -32.84 -35.58
CA PRO A 7 -13.83 -33.81 -36.64
C PRO A 7 -12.41 -34.38 -36.62
N PRO A 8 -12.20 -35.65 -36.94
CA PRO A 8 -10.87 -36.25 -36.95
C PRO A 8 -9.96 -35.53 -37.95
N GLY A 9 -8.82 -34.99 -37.46
CA GLY A 9 -7.82 -34.29 -38.26
C GLY A 9 -7.67 -32.78 -38.00
N LEU A 10 -8.60 -32.14 -37.28
CA LEU A 10 -8.46 -30.75 -36.89
C LEU A 10 -7.98 -30.65 -35.42
N SER A 11 -6.81 -30.06 -35.19
CA SER A 11 -6.40 -29.75 -33.83
C SER A 11 -7.28 -28.61 -33.26
N ARG A 12 -7.55 -28.63 -31.94
CA ARG A 12 -8.32 -27.57 -31.24
C ARG A 12 -7.82 -26.17 -31.57
N ARG A 13 -6.51 -26.02 -31.70
CA ARG A 13 -5.85 -24.76 -32.06
C ARG A 13 -6.22 -24.29 -33.46
N ARG A 14 -6.19 -25.19 -34.45
CA ARG A 14 -6.59 -24.91 -35.86
C ARG A 14 -8.09 -24.59 -35.96
N PHE A 15 -8.93 -25.28 -35.21
CA PHE A 15 -10.36 -24.97 -35.15
C PHE A 15 -10.62 -23.55 -34.59
N LEU A 16 -10.00 -23.21 -33.48
CA LEU A 16 -10.14 -21.88 -32.88
C LEU A 16 -9.57 -20.76 -33.76
N SER A 17 -8.45 -21.02 -34.46
CA SER A 17 -7.91 -20.08 -35.45
C SER A 17 -8.85 -19.87 -36.63
N ALA A 18 -9.51 -20.93 -37.12
CA ALA A 18 -10.50 -20.82 -38.18
C ALA A 18 -11.76 -20.05 -37.76
N VAL A 19 -12.23 -20.26 -36.55
CA VAL A 19 -13.35 -19.48 -35.96
C VAL A 19 -12.96 -18.01 -35.77
N GLY A 20 -11.74 -17.75 -35.31
CA GLY A 20 -11.20 -16.39 -35.19
C GLY A 20 -11.05 -15.69 -36.54
N ALA A 21 -10.57 -16.39 -37.55
CA ALA A 21 -10.45 -15.87 -38.91
C ALA A 21 -11.80 -15.56 -39.57
N ALA A 22 -12.84 -16.35 -39.28
CA ALA A 22 -14.18 -16.19 -39.85
C ALA A 22 -15.08 -15.23 -39.10
N GLY A 23 -14.90 -15.10 -37.77
CA GLY A 23 -15.81 -14.38 -36.90
C GLY A 23 -15.16 -13.36 -35.96
N GLY A 24 -13.84 -13.15 -36.11
CA GLY A 24 -13.07 -12.22 -35.24
C GLY A 24 -12.77 -12.75 -33.84
N ALA A 25 -12.01 -11.99 -33.08
CA ALA A 25 -11.59 -12.36 -31.73
C ALA A 25 -12.79 -12.64 -30.80
N GLY A 26 -13.88 -11.89 -30.93
CA GLY A 26 -15.12 -12.11 -30.17
C GLY A 26 -15.74 -13.49 -30.39
N ALA A 27 -15.79 -13.97 -31.63
CA ALA A 27 -16.30 -15.31 -31.96
C ALA A 27 -15.35 -16.40 -31.43
N MET A 28 -14.05 -16.19 -31.51
CA MET A 28 -13.05 -17.08 -30.93
C MET A 28 -13.22 -17.21 -29.40
N PHE A 29 -13.34 -16.11 -28.69
CA PHE A 29 -13.55 -16.12 -27.24
C PHE A 29 -14.88 -16.77 -26.87
N ALA A 30 -15.98 -16.47 -27.59
CA ALA A 30 -17.28 -17.14 -27.38
C ALA A 30 -17.18 -18.65 -27.57
N THR A 31 -16.48 -19.09 -28.61
CA THR A 31 -16.26 -20.51 -28.90
C THR A 31 -15.35 -21.18 -27.87
N MET A 32 -14.31 -20.47 -27.42
CA MET A 32 -13.47 -20.93 -26.29
C MET A 32 -14.29 -21.08 -25.01
N GLY A 33 -15.20 -20.15 -24.73
CA GLY A 33 -16.14 -20.25 -23.62
C GLY A 33 -17.08 -21.45 -23.71
N ALA A 34 -17.69 -21.65 -24.90
CA ALA A 34 -18.58 -22.79 -25.18
C ALA A 34 -17.89 -24.15 -25.09
N LEU A 35 -16.59 -24.20 -25.43
CA LEU A 35 -15.76 -25.41 -25.34
C LEU A 35 -15.09 -25.59 -23.95
N GLY A 36 -15.34 -24.70 -22.99
CA GLY A 36 -14.70 -24.73 -21.69
C GLY A 36 -13.19 -24.44 -21.70
N LEU A 37 -12.68 -23.86 -22.78
CA LEU A 37 -11.27 -23.55 -23.01
C LEU A 37 -10.91 -22.09 -22.67
N ALA A 38 -11.89 -21.20 -22.59
CA ALA A 38 -11.74 -19.91 -21.97
C ALA A 38 -12.32 -19.99 -20.55
N PRO A 39 -11.83 -19.19 -19.60
CA PRO A 39 -12.61 -18.93 -18.41
C PRO A 39 -13.97 -18.43 -18.91
N THR A 40 -15.02 -19.26 -18.85
CA THR A 40 -16.37 -18.72 -18.85
C THR A 40 -16.34 -17.62 -17.83
N ALA A 41 -16.93 -16.46 -18.14
CA ALA A 41 -17.34 -15.55 -17.09
C ALA A 41 -18.23 -16.40 -16.16
N ARG A 42 -17.61 -17.16 -15.28
CA ARG A 42 -18.26 -17.57 -14.04
C ARG A 42 -18.78 -16.24 -13.54
N SER A 43 -20.08 -16.13 -13.43
CA SER A 43 -20.66 -15.01 -12.70
C SER A 43 -19.75 -14.82 -11.51
N SER A 44 -18.91 -13.78 -11.55
CA SER A 44 -18.03 -13.49 -10.41
C SER A 44 -18.96 -13.53 -9.24
N PRO A 45 -18.72 -14.38 -8.23
CA PRO A 45 -19.62 -14.46 -7.11
C PRO A 45 -19.87 -13.01 -6.72
N ARG A 46 -21.14 -12.62 -6.67
CA ARG A 46 -21.52 -11.23 -6.40
C ARG A 46 -20.65 -10.79 -5.23
N TYR A 47 -19.79 -9.78 -5.42
CA TYR A 47 -18.94 -9.29 -4.35
C TYR A 47 -19.87 -8.91 -3.20
N GLU A 48 -19.84 -9.71 -2.16
CA GLU A 48 -20.44 -9.36 -0.89
C GLU A 48 -19.30 -8.81 -0.04
N PRO A 49 -19.37 -7.53 0.36
CA PRO A 49 -18.34 -6.99 1.23
C PRO A 49 -18.28 -7.83 2.49
N PRO A 50 -17.08 -8.11 3.03
CA PRO A 50 -16.91 -8.86 4.27
C PRO A 50 -17.81 -8.27 5.34
N ARG A 51 -18.65 -9.10 5.95
CA ARG A 51 -19.54 -8.68 7.04
C ARG A 51 -18.89 -9.05 8.36
N ARG A 52 -19.29 -8.38 9.43
CA ARG A 52 -18.89 -8.73 10.80
C ARG A 52 -19.15 -10.21 11.10
N SER A 53 -20.25 -10.78 10.58
CA SER A 53 -20.62 -12.19 10.71
C SER A 53 -19.65 -13.16 10.03
N ASP A 54 -18.89 -12.72 9.03
CA ASP A 54 -18.02 -13.61 8.24
C ASP A 54 -16.78 -14.05 9.04
N PHE A 55 -16.52 -13.41 10.17
CA PHE A 55 -15.49 -13.80 11.14
C PHE A 55 -16.05 -13.92 12.56
N ALA A 56 -17.28 -14.29 12.79
CA ALA A 56 -17.75 -14.60 14.12
C ALA A 56 -17.17 -15.95 14.57
N LEU A 57 -16.49 -15.97 15.70
CA LEU A 57 -16.14 -17.22 16.37
C LEU A 57 -17.42 -17.91 16.84
N THR A 58 -17.61 -19.18 16.48
CA THR A 58 -18.74 -19.99 16.94
C THR A 58 -18.41 -20.66 18.28
N GLY A 59 -19.29 -20.53 19.24
CA GLY A 59 -19.07 -21.04 20.61
C GLY A 59 -18.30 -20.06 21.50
N ARG A 60 -18.21 -20.40 22.78
CA ARG A 60 -17.44 -19.63 23.79
C ARG A 60 -16.43 -20.52 24.45
N ALA A 61 -15.26 -19.97 24.74
CA ALA A 61 -14.21 -20.67 25.46
C ALA A 61 -13.57 -19.71 26.47
N ALA A 62 -13.19 -20.26 27.62
CA ALA A 62 -12.57 -19.52 28.71
C ALA A 62 -11.12 -19.98 28.88
N ALA A 63 -10.19 -19.41 28.09
CA ALA A 63 -8.76 -19.67 28.26
C ALA A 63 -8.02 -18.32 28.39
N LYS A 64 -6.87 -18.36 29.05
CA LYS A 64 -5.97 -17.21 29.18
C LYS A 64 -5.05 -17.16 27.97
N VAL A 65 -4.97 -16.01 27.32
CA VAL A 65 -4.10 -15.81 26.16
C VAL A 65 -3.21 -14.59 26.39
N VAL A 66 -1.91 -14.79 26.34
CA VAL A 66 -0.95 -13.68 26.27
C VAL A 66 -0.67 -13.34 24.81
N VAL A 67 -0.73 -12.05 24.47
CA VAL A 67 -0.47 -11.53 23.12
C VAL A 67 0.78 -10.66 23.17
N LEU A 68 1.77 -10.97 22.36
CA LEU A 68 3.04 -10.26 22.30
C LEU A 68 3.01 -9.25 21.15
N GLY A 69 3.06 -7.95 21.48
CA GLY A 69 2.98 -6.84 20.55
C GLY A 69 1.58 -6.23 20.44
N GLY A 70 1.49 -4.93 20.67
CA GLY A 70 0.28 -4.12 20.58
C GLY A 70 0.11 -3.45 19.20
N GLY A 71 0.63 -4.05 18.12
CA GLY A 71 0.34 -3.69 16.74
C GLY A 71 -1.05 -4.14 16.30
N ILE A 72 -1.44 -3.86 15.04
CA ILE A 72 -2.77 -4.25 14.50
C ILE A 72 -3.02 -5.75 14.70
N ALA A 73 -2.06 -6.62 14.36
CA ALA A 73 -2.25 -8.06 14.46
C ALA A 73 -2.52 -8.51 15.90
N GLY A 74 -1.72 -8.03 16.86
CA GLY A 74 -1.91 -8.41 18.26
C GLY A 74 -3.20 -7.85 18.87
N LEU A 75 -3.51 -6.58 18.62
CA LEU A 75 -4.75 -5.97 19.11
C LEU A 75 -5.98 -6.62 18.48
N ALA A 76 -5.95 -6.93 17.19
CA ALA A 76 -7.05 -7.63 16.52
C ALA A 76 -7.22 -9.06 17.06
N ALA A 77 -6.13 -9.80 17.27
CA ALA A 77 -6.20 -11.13 17.85
C ALA A 77 -6.82 -11.09 19.25
N ALA A 78 -6.36 -10.18 20.11
CA ALA A 78 -6.92 -10.01 21.45
C ALA A 78 -8.41 -9.60 21.42
N TYR A 79 -8.77 -8.69 20.50
CA TYR A 79 -10.14 -8.20 20.33
C TYR A 79 -11.10 -9.31 19.91
N GLU A 80 -10.73 -10.10 18.90
CA GLU A 80 -11.56 -11.20 18.42
C GLU A 80 -11.67 -12.33 19.46
N LEU A 81 -10.56 -12.68 20.12
CA LEU A 81 -10.58 -13.67 21.22
C LEU A 81 -11.43 -13.20 22.39
N ALA A 82 -11.36 -11.94 22.79
CA ALA A 82 -12.18 -11.39 23.88
C ALA A 82 -13.69 -11.48 23.58
N LYS A 83 -14.09 -11.27 22.32
CA LYS A 83 -15.49 -11.52 21.89
C LYS A 83 -15.90 -12.99 22.07
N GLY A 84 -14.96 -13.91 21.87
CA GLY A 84 -15.13 -15.36 22.09
C GLY A 84 -15.11 -15.80 23.54
N GLY A 85 -14.84 -14.90 24.51
CA GLY A 85 -14.85 -15.17 25.95
C GLY A 85 -13.47 -15.40 26.57
N TYR A 86 -12.38 -15.24 25.82
CA TYR A 86 -11.01 -15.42 26.30
C TYR A 86 -10.55 -14.26 27.21
N ASP A 87 -9.71 -14.60 28.19
CA ASP A 87 -9.01 -13.62 29.02
C ASP A 87 -7.67 -13.27 28.38
N CYS A 88 -7.61 -12.13 27.67
CA CYS A 88 -6.46 -11.72 26.89
C CYS A 88 -5.66 -10.63 27.61
N THR A 89 -4.32 -10.78 27.62
CA THR A 89 -3.38 -9.74 28.04
C THR A 89 -2.41 -9.45 26.90
N VAL A 90 -2.37 -8.20 26.42
CA VAL A 90 -1.43 -7.72 25.40
C VAL A 90 -0.23 -7.06 26.08
N LEU A 91 1.00 -7.48 25.72
CA LEU A 91 2.25 -6.88 26.18
C LEU A 91 2.86 -6.07 25.03
N GLU A 92 2.98 -4.75 25.20
CA GLU A 92 3.54 -3.80 24.21
C GLU A 92 4.74 -3.07 24.79
N ALA A 93 5.87 -3.17 24.09
CA ALA A 93 7.12 -2.55 24.52
C ALA A 93 7.10 -1.01 24.45
N ALA A 94 6.41 -0.45 23.46
CA ALA A 94 6.28 1.00 23.31
C ALA A 94 5.32 1.61 24.35
N ASP A 95 5.34 2.92 24.44
CA ASP A 95 4.43 3.70 25.29
C ASP A 95 3.06 3.98 24.65
N ARG A 96 2.83 3.44 23.46
CA ARG A 96 1.61 3.57 22.66
C ARG A 96 1.22 2.27 21.98
N PRO A 97 -0.06 2.01 21.73
CA PRO A 97 -0.48 0.92 20.86
C PRO A 97 -0.23 1.27 19.39
N GLY A 98 -0.29 0.26 18.53
CA GLY A 98 -0.33 0.43 17.08
C GLY A 98 0.92 0.01 16.33
N GLY A 99 2.07 -0.17 17.01
CA GLY A 99 3.32 -0.55 16.36
C GLY A 99 3.68 0.42 15.22
N ARG A 100 3.65 -0.05 13.96
CA ARG A 100 3.92 0.77 12.77
C ARG A 100 2.83 1.80 12.43
N ASN A 101 1.65 1.73 13.05
CA ASN A 101 0.62 2.76 12.94
C ASN A 101 0.95 3.90 13.90
N PHE A 102 1.84 4.77 13.45
CA PHE A 102 2.33 5.89 14.22
C PHE A 102 2.01 7.19 13.48
N THR A 103 1.19 8.03 14.09
CA THR A 103 0.84 9.36 13.60
C THR A 103 1.45 10.41 14.54
N ALA A 104 2.32 11.26 14.00
CA ALA A 104 2.91 12.36 14.74
C ALA A 104 2.02 13.61 14.65
N ARG A 105 1.74 14.22 15.80
CA ARG A 105 0.99 15.47 15.98
C ARG A 105 1.80 16.42 16.87
N ALA A 106 1.32 17.64 17.07
CA ALA A 106 1.93 18.56 18.04
C ALA A 106 2.20 17.87 19.39
N GLY A 107 3.41 18.02 19.91
CA GLY A 107 3.86 17.39 21.15
C GLY A 107 4.32 15.94 21.05
N THR A 108 4.22 15.29 19.87
CA THR A 108 4.76 13.94 19.69
C THR A 108 6.28 13.95 19.79
N VAL A 109 6.82 13.16 20.72
CA VAL A 109 8.26 12.97 20.91
C VAL A 109 8.66 11.62 20.35
N HIS A 110 9.77 11.56 19.61
CA HIS A 110 10.37 10.33 19.09
C HIS A 110 11.88 10.36 19.28
N THR A 111 12.39 9.33 19.92
CA THR A 111 13.84 9.07 20.03
C THR A 111 14.15 7.80 19.24
N ASP A 112 15.06 7.89 18.30
CA ASP A 112 15.50 6.75 17.48
C ASP A 112 16.58 5.91 18.18
N LEU A 113 16.98 4.78 17.57
CA LEU A 113 17.99 3.87 18.13
C LEU A 113 19.38 4.49 18.26
N ARG A 114 19.65 5.63 17.63
CA ARG A 114 20.91 6.36 17.79
C ARG A 114 20.86 7.41 18.91
N GLY A 115 19.68 7.55 19.54
CA GLY A 115 19.44 8.55 20.59
C GLY A 115 19.05 9.93 20.06
N ASP A 116 18.87 10.08 18.75
CA ASP A 116 18.40 11.36 18.19
C ASP A 116 16.91 11.57 18.51
N THR A 117 16.62 12.65 19.21
CA THR A 117 15.25 12.98 19.67
C THR A 117 14.67 14.13 18.86
N GLN A 118 13.41 13.99 18.45
CA GLN A 118 12.61 15.02 17.77
C GLN A 118 11.31 15.24 18.53
N THR A 119 10.84 16.48 18.54
CA THR A 119 9.48 16.83 18.98
C THR A 119 8.73 17.46 17.82
N ALA A 120 7.58 16.90 17.45
CA ALA A 120 6.71 17.49 16.44
C ALA A 120 6.06 18.75 17.00
N VAL A 121 6.21 19.87 16.29
CA VAL A 121 5.63 21.18 16.64
C VAL A 121 4.62 21.64 15.58
N PHE A 122 3.90 20.67 14.99
CA PHE A 122 2.89 20.92 13.98
C PHE A 122 1.77 21.82 14.49
N SER A 123 1.17 22.56 13.58
CA SER A 123 -0.02 23.35 13.86
C SER A 123 -1.22 22.47 14.15
N ASP A 124 -2.23 23.05 14.77
CA ASP A 124 -3.48 22.35 15.11
C ASP A 124 -4.13 21.72 13.88
N GLY A 125 -4.58 20.48 13.99
CA GLY A 125 -5.16 19.70 12.88
C GLY A 125 -4.16 19.16 11.84
N VAL A 126 -2.87 19.54 11.91
CA VAL A 126 -1.83 19.00 11.03
C VAL A 126 -1.19 17.77 11.67
N TYR A 127 -1.04 16.71 10.90
CA TYR A 127 -0.44 15.46 11.36
C TYR A 127 0.34 14.74 10.27
N LEU A 128 1.26 13.89 10.68
CA LEU A 128 2.06 13.03 9.81
C LEU A 128 1.78 11.55 10.10
N ASN A 129 1.22 10.84 9.15
CA ASN A 129 1.20 9.37 9.18
C ASN A 129 2.58 8.84 8.80
N THR A 130 3.40 8.51 9.78
CA THR A 130 4.79 8.05 9.57
C THR A 130 4.86 6.63 9.02
N GLY A 131 3.85 5.79 9.30
CA GLY A 131 3.68 4.43 8.80
C GLY A 131 2.66 4.35 7.66
N PRO A 132 1.66 3.45 7.73
CA PRO A 132 0.59 3.38 6.73
C PRO A 132 -0.15 4.72 6.65
N ALA A 133 -0.75 5.01 5.48
CA ALA A 133 -1.45 6.27 5.27
C ALA A 133 -2.76 6.11 4.48
N ARG A 134 -3.04 4.92 3.94
CA ARG A 134 -4.22 4.69 3.09
C ARG A 134 -4.71 3.25 3.20
N ILE A 135 -5.98 3.05 2.85
CA ILE A 135 -6.71 1.78 2.92
C ILE A 135 -7.47 1.62 1.62
N ALA A 136 -7.28 0.51 0.90
CA ALA A 136 -8.06 0.22 -0.30
C ALA A 136 -9.49 -0.21 0.07
N GLN A 137 -10.46 0.10 -0.80
CA GLN A 137 -11.89 -0.05 -0.50
C GLN A 137 -12.35 -1.49 -0.24
N TRP A 138 -11.59 -2.50 -0.64
CA TRP A 138 -11.90 -3.92 -0.43
C TRP A 138 -11.25 -4.51 0.83
N MET A 139 -10.40 -3.74 1.52
CA MET A 139 -9.65 -4.23 2.68
C MET A 139 -10.51 -4.32 3.93
N VAL A 140 -10.39 -5.42 4.65
CA VAL A 140 -11.06 -5.69 5.94
C VAL A 140 -10.81 -4.60 6.99
N THR A 141 -9.77 -3.81 6.83
CA THR A 141 -9.48 -2.65 7.68
C THR A 141 -10.66 -1.69 7.75
N LEU A 142 -11.41 -1.50 6.65
CA LEU A 142 -12.60 -0.63 6.62
C LEU A 142 -13.76 -1.21 7.45
N ASP A 143 -13.87 -2.53 7.53
CA ASP A 143 -14.89 -3.17 8.36
C ASP A 143 -14.59 -2.95 9.84
N TYR A 144 -13.32 -3.07 10.24
CA TYR A 144 -12.91 -2.71 11.60
C TYR A 144 -13.09 -1.22 11.89
N CYS A 145 -12.82 -0.33 10.94
CA CYS A 145 -13.13 1.10 11.11
C CYS A 145 -14.63 1.30 11.40
N ARG A 146 -15.50 0.64 10.63
CA ARG A 146 -16.95 0.71 10.81
C ARG A 146 -17.38 0.14 12.16
N GLU A 147 -16.89 -1.04 12.52
CA GLU A 147 -17.21 -1.72 13.78
C GLU A 147 -16.79 -0.89 15.00
N LEU A 148 -15.63 -0.26 14.94
CA LEU A 148 -15.02 0.49 16.04
C LEU A 148 -15.40 1.99 16.02
N GLY A 149 -16.22 2.44 15.07
CA GLY A 149 -16.64 3.83 14.95
C GLY A 149 -15.51 4.79 14.55
N VAL A 150 -14.47 4.31 13.86
CA VAL A 150 -13.39 5.15 13.35
C VAL A 150 -13.85 5.86 12.09
N PRO A 151 -14.01 7.20 12.07
CA PRO A 151 -14.45 7.92 10.89
C PRO A 151 -13.36 7.90 9.82
N ILE A 152 -13.80 7.77 8.57
CA ILE A 152 -12.91 7.72 7.41
C ILE A 152 -13.23 8.83 6.41
N GLU A 153 -12.22 9.21 5.64
CA GLU A 153 -12.31 10.15 4.53
C GLU A 153 -11.55 9.61 3.32
N VAL A 154 -11.79 10.21 2.14
CA VAL A 154 -11.15 9.81 0.89
C VAL A 154 -9.66 10.17 0.93
N PHE A 155 -8.82 9.22 0.52
CA PHE A 155 -7.40 9.46 0.23
C PHE A 155 -7.19 9.48 -1.28
N THR A 156 -6.80 10.62 -1.82
CA THR A 156 -6.50 10.78 -3.25
C THR A 156 -5.15 10.13 -3.56
N ASN A 157 -5.19 8.96 -4.19
CA ASN A 157 -3.97 8.21 -4.51
C ASN A 157 -3.33 8.70 -5.81
N VAL A 158 -4.14 9.03 -6.82
CA VAL A 158 -3.69 9.52 -8.14
C VAL A 158 -4.30 10.88 -8.41
N ASN A 159 -3.46 11.83 -8.85
CA ASN A 159 -3.88 13.17 -9.23
C ASN A 159 -3.23 13.57 -10.56
N ALA A 160 -4.06 13.87 -11.54
CA ALA A 160 -3.62 14.28 -12.88
C ALA A 160 -2.78 15.58 -12.88
N SER A 161 -2.94 16.42 -11.85
CA SER A 161 -2.18 17.66 -11.67
C SER A 161 -0.88 17.49 -10.88
N ALA A 162 -0.64 16.34 -10.24
CA ALA A 162 0.65 16.04 -9.62
C ALA A 162 1.76 15.93 -10.69
N PHE A 163 3.01 15.87 -10.26
CA PHE A 163 4.16 15.89 -11.15
C PHE A 163 4.83 14.50 -11.29
N ILE A 164 5.57 14.38 -12.39
CA ILE A 164 6.64 13.38 -12.57
C ILE A 164 7.91 14.17 -12.89
N TYR A 165 9.01 13.81 -12.24
CA TYR A 165 10.32 14.42 -12.49
C TYR A 165 11.43 13.36 -12.38
N ASN A 166 12.09 13.07 -13.49
CA ASN A 166 13.20 12.14 -13.59
C ASN A 166 14.48 12.87 -14.01
N GLU A 167 15.28 13.28 -13.02
CA GLU A 167 16.53 14.02 -13.25
C GLU A 167 17.57 13.15 -13.95
N ALA A 168 17.72 11.89 -13.55
CA ALA A 168 18.64 10.93 -14.15
C ALA A 168 18.30 10.61 -15.62
N ALA A 169 17.02 10.73 -16.00
CA ALA A 169 16.58 10.61 -17.39
C ALA A 169 16.82 11.89 -18.23
N GLY A 170 17.36 12.94 -17.61
CA GLY A 170 17.65 14.22 -18.28
C GLY A 170 16.46 15.17 -18.38
N MET A 171 15.38 14.94 -17.64
CA MET A 171 14.28 15.89 -17.57
C MET A 171 14.74 17.21 -16.96
N ARG A 172 14.49 18.32 -17.64
CA ARG A 172 14.86 19.66 -17.14
C ARG A 172 13.82 20.26 -16.19
N ASN A 173 12.56 19.90 -16.38
CA ASN A 173 11.43 20.42 -15.60
C ASN A 173 10.46 19.29 -15.25
N PRO A 174 9.75 19.39 -14.12
CA PRO A 174 8.67 18.50 -13.80
C PRO A 174 7.53 18.58 -14.82
N VAL A 175 6.92 17.45 -15.14
CA VAL A 175 5.80 17.33 -16.08
C VAL A 175 4.57 16.83 -15.32
N ARG A 176 3.39 17.37 -15.63
CA ARG A 176 2.14 16.91 -15.04
C ARG A 176 1.87 15.44 -15.41
N VAL A 177 1.32 14.68 -14.49
CA VAL A 177 0.90 13.28 -14.75
C VAL A 177 -0.02 13.20 -15.96
N ARG A 178 -1.01 14.13 -16.10
CA ARG A 178 -1.90 14.18 -17.29
C ARG A 178 -1.13 14.39 -18.58
N THR A 179 -0.14 15.28 -18.58
CA THR A 179 0.65 15.61 -19.78
C THR A 179 1.48 14.40 -20.21
N ALA A 180 2.21 13.79 -19.27
CA ALA A 180 3.00 12.59 -19.53
C ALA A 180 2.13 11.42 -20.04
N LYS A 181 0.95 11.19 -19.43
CA LYS A 181 0.00 10.17 -19.89
C LYS A 181 -0.52 10.45 -21.31
N ALA A 182 -0.92 11.70 -21.58
CA ALA A 182 -1.44 12.09 -22.90
C ALA A 182 -0.38 11.87 -24.00
N ASP A 183 0.86 12.27 -23.76
CA ASP A 183 1.95 12.10 -24.70
C ASP A 183 2.30 10.62 -24.91
N MET A 184 2.41 9.84 -23.83
CA MET A 184 2.70 8.41 -23.92
C MET A 184 1.59 7.65 -24.66
N TYR A 185 0.32 7.90 -24.33
CA TYR A 185 -0.83 7.25 -24.97
C TYR A 185 -0.95 7.65 -26.43
N GLY A 186 -0.67 8.93 -26.76
CA GLY A 186 -0.64 9.43 -28.12
C GLY A 186 0.39 8.71 -28.96
N TYR A 187 1.64 8.65 -28.52
CA TYR A 187 2.71 8.00 -29.29
C TYR A 187 2.58 6.48 -29.37
N VAL A 188 2.13 5.81 -28.31
CA VAL A 188 1.85 4.36 -28.35
C VAL A 188 0.74 4.09 -29.37
N SER A 189 -0.32 4.90 -29.38
CA SER A 189 -1.40 4.78 -30.37
C SER A 189 -0.93 5.06 -31.79
N GLU A 190 -0.11 6.07 -32.01
CA GLU A 190 0.50 6.37 -33.31
C GLU A 190 1.30 5.17 -33.84
N LEU A 191 2.21 4.62 -33.00
CA LEU A 191 3.04 3.49 -33.38
C LEU A 191 2.22 2.25 -33.72
N LEU A 192 1.24 1.92 -32.87
CA LEU A 192 0.40 0.73 -33.06
C LEU A 192 -0.53 0.89 -34.27
N ALA A 193 -1.12 2.08 -34.48
CA ALA A 193 -1.95 2.34 -35.66
C ALA A 193 -1.14 2.25 -36.96
N LYS A 194 0.08 2.78 -36.99
CA LYS A 194 0.98 2.65 -38.15
C LYS A 194 1.41 1.21 -38.40
N ALA A 195 1.65 0.41 -37.34
CA ALA A 195 1.96 -1.02 -37.47
C ALA A 195 0.76 -1.79 -38.05
N THR A 196 -0.46 -1.47 -37.57
CA THR A 196 -1.72 -2.05 -38.08
C THR A 196 -1.94 -1.72 -39.55
N ASP A 197 -1.78 -0.45 -39.96
CA ASP A 197 -1.92 -0.01 -41.36
C ASP A 197 -0.88 -0.67 -42.29
N ARG A 198 0.29 -1.06 -41.77
CA ARG A 198 1.35 -1.79 -42.52
C ARG A 198 1.17 -3.31 -42.55
N GLY A 199 0.08 -3.82 -41.99
CA GLY A 199 -0.21 -5.25 -41.99
C GLY A 199 0.57 -6.06 -40.92
N ALA A 200 1.26 -5.41 -39.96
CA ALA A 200 2.04 -6.11 -38.95
C ALA A 200 1.20 -7.01 -38.02
N LEU A 201 -0.12 -6.81 -37.98
CA LEU A 201 -1.07 -7.57 -37.15
C LEU A 201 -2.04 -8.43 -37.98
N ASP A 202 -1.72 -8.69 -39.24
CA ASP A 202 -2.61 -9.44 -40.15
C ASP A 202 -2.75 -10.91 -39.77
N GLY A 203 -1.78 -11.45 -39.03
CA GLY A 203 -1.85 -12.82 -38.51
C GLY A 203 -2.70 -12.94 -37.24
N GLU A 204 -2.92 -11.87 -36.52
CA GLU A 204 -3.61 -11.84 -35.22
C GLU A 204 -5.03 -11.28 -35.32
N LEU A 205 -5.30 -10.34 -36.24
CA LEU A 205 -6.55 -9.59 -36.30
C LEU A 205 -7.24 -9.77 -37.66
N THR A 206 -8.57 -9.92 -37.64
CA THR A 206 -9.40 -9.80 -38.85
C THR A 206 -9.44 -8.35 -39.34
N ALA A 207 -9.91 -8.15 -40.58
CA ALA A 207 -10.11 -6.79 -41.12
C ALA A 207 -11.00 -5.92 -40.19
N THR A 208 -12.10 -6.50 -39.72
CA THR A 208 -13.02 -5.82 -38.79
C THR A 208 -12.38 -5.50 -37.43
N ASP A 209 -11.55 -6.39 -36.89
CA ASP A 209 -10.86 -6.14 -35.64
C ASP A 209 -9.79 -5.04 -35.79
N LYS A 210 -9.13 -4.99 -36.95
CA LYS A 210 -8.19 -3.88 -37.24
C LYS A 210 -8.89 -2.53 -37.32
N GLU A 211 -10.06 -2.45 -37.95
CA GLU A 211 -10.87 -1.22 -38.00
C GLU A 211 -11.25 -0.77 -36.58
N ARG A 212 -11.76 -1.68 -35.76
CA ARG A 212 -12.11 -1.40 -34.35
C ARG A 212 -10.90 -0.94 -33.54
N LEU A 213 -9.75 -1.58 -33.73
CA LEU A 213 -8.50 -1.19 -33.06
C LEU A 213 -8.08 0.22 -33.49
N LEU A 214 -8.15 0.55 -34.79
CA LEU A 214 -7.77 1.86 -35.31
C LEU A 214 -8.71 2.97 -34.79
N ASP A 215 -10.00 2.70 -34.69
CA ASP A 215 -10.97 3.62 -34.07
C ASP A 215 -10.68 3.84 -32.58
N PHE A 216 -10.43 2.76 -31.85
CA PHE A 216 -10.03 2.85 -30.45
C PHE A 216 -8.75 3.67 -30.27
N LEU A 217 -7.71 3.41 -31.07
CA LEU A 217 -6.42 4.12 -30.97
C LEU A 217 -6.55 5.60 -31.33
N ARG A 218 -7.40 5.94 -32.32
CA ARG A 218 -7.69 7.33 -32.68
C ARG A 218 -8.26 8.09 -31.48
N ASP A 219 -9.24 7.52 -30.80
CA ASP A 219 -9.94 8.18 -29.70
C ASP A 219 -9.11 8.14 -28.41
N TRP A 220 -8.48 7.00 -28.10
CA TRP A 220 -7.68 6.83 -26.88
C TRP A 220 -6.40 7.66 -26.92
N GLY A 221 -5.66 7.65 -28.02
CA GLY A 221 -4.42 8.40 -28.20
C GLY A 221 -4.61 9.83 -28.73
N ALA A 222 -5.82 10.20 -29.13
CA ALA A 222 -6.08 11.48 -29.81
C ALA A 222 -5.16 11.69 -31.02
N ILE A 223 -4.98 10.63 -31.86
CA ILE A 223 -4.17 10.69 -33.07
C ILE A 223 -5.01 11.06 -34.28
N GLY A 224 -4.36 11.55 -35.33
CA GLY A 224 -5.00 11.81 -36.61
C GLY A 224 -5.53 10.54 -37.29
N ASP A 225 -6.42 10.71 -38.27
CA ASP A 225 -6.87 9.64 -39.13
C ASP A 225 -5.76 9.15 -40.09
N LYS A 226 -6.10 8.23 -41.01
CA LYS A 226 -5.17 7.71 -42.00
C LYS A 226 -4.64 8.81 -42.95
N ALA A 227 -5.51 9.75 -43.34
CA ALA A 227 -5.13 10.87 -44.22
C ALA A 227 -4.14 11.81 -43.52
N ALA A 228 -4.28 12.02 -42.23
CA ALA A 228 -3.32 12.75 -41.38
C ALA A 228 -2.10 11.90 -40.96
N GLY A 229 -1.92 10.70 -41.51
CA GLY A 229 -0.79 9.80 -41.28
C GLY A 229 -0.74 9.19 -39.87
N ARG A 230 -1.86 9.09 -39.17
CA ARG A 230 -1.97 8.55 -37.80
C ARG A 230 -1.06 9.26 -36.78
N ARG A 231 -0.75 10.53 -37.02
CA ARG A 231 0.24 11.25 -36.21
C ARG A 231 -0.38 11.76 -34.91
N TYR A 232 0.38 11.64 -33.83
CA TYR A 232 0.15 12.38 -32.59
C TYR A 232 0.81 13.76 -32.72
N ILE A 233 0.03 14.80 -32.56
CA ILE A 233 0.50 16.21 -32.64
C ILE A 233 0.18 16.99 -31.35
N GLY A 234 -0.21 16.25 -30.28
CA GLY A 234 -0.69 16.81 -29.02
C GLY A 234 -2.22 16.84 -28.94
N THR A 235 -2.70 17.10 -27.75
CA THR A 235 -4.14 17.11 -27.44
C THR A 235 -4.41 18.04 -26.23
N PRO A 236 -5.59 18.65 -26.11
CA PRO A 236 -5.99 19.40 -24.91
C PRO A 236 -5.94 18.58 -23.61
N ARG A 237 -5.95 17.23 -23.68
CA ARG A 237 -5.75 16.35 -22.50
C ARG A 237 -4.41 16.56 -21.79
N ARG A 238 -3.40 17.10 -22.48
CA ARG A 238 -2.11 17.51 -21.90
C ARG A 238 -2.26 18.62 -20.85
N GLY A 239 -3.32 19.39 -20.94
CA GLY A 239 -3.57 20.63 -20.20
C GLY A 239 -3.46 21.86 -21.08
N TYR A 240 -3.50 23.00 -20.45
CA TYR A 240 -3.50 24.32 -21.12
C TYR A 240 -2.40 25.20 -20.54
N SER A 241 -1.82 26.07 -21.37
CA SER A 241 -0.99 27.18 -20.94
C SER A 241 -1.85 28.41 -20.57
N VAL A 242 -3.02 28.53 -21.19
CA VAL A 242 -4.10 29.45 -20.81
C VAL A 242 -5.37 28.63 -20.71
N ASP A 243 -5.94 28.55 -19.52
CA ASP A 243 -7.14 27.75 -19.29
C ASP A 243 -8.34 28.25 -20.12
N PRO A 244 -9.22 27.34 -20.61
CA PRO A 244 -10.46 27.74 -21.25
C PRO A 244 -11.37 28.47 -20.26
N GLY A 245 -12.10 29.44 -20.75
CA GLY A 245 -12.99 30.29 -19.95
C GLY A 245 -14.35 30.49 -20.61
N ALA A 246 -15.03 31.56 -20.23
CA ALA A 246 -16.32 31.92 -20.77
C ALA A 246 -16.17 32.77 -22.07
N GLY A 247 -17.27 32.88 -22.82
CA GLY A 247 -17.30 33.63 -24.08
C GLY A 247 -16.36 33.05 -25.11
N ASP A 248 -15.51 33.86 -25.69
CA ASP A 248 -14.59 33.45 -26.75
C ASP A 248 -13.24 32.89 -26.26
N GLN A 249 -13.11 32.64 -24.95
CA GLN A 249 -11.88 32.10 -24.35
C GLN A 249 -11.81 30.58 -24.52
N ALA A 250 -11.40 30.11 -25.67
CA ALA A 250 -11.22 28.65 -25.93
C ALA A 250 -10.05 28.03 -25.17
N GLY A 251 -9.17 28.86 -24.58
CA GLY A 251 -7.94 28.38 -23.95
C GLY A 251 -6.81 28.13 -25.00
N VAL A 252 -5.60 27.98 -24.51
CA VAL A 252 -4.42 27.65 -25.33
C VAL A 252 -3.86 26.31 -24.83
N PRO A 253 -3.96 25.23 -25.62
CA PRO A 253 -3.39 23.95 -25.23
C PRO A 253 -1.89 24.04 -24.94
N LEU A 254 -1.42 23.21 -24.00
CA LEU A 254 -0.02 23.19 -23.61
C LEU A 254 0.87 22.70 -24.77
N GLY A 255 1.82 23.51 -25.16
CA GLY A 255 2.88 23.21 -26.14
C GLY A 255 4.27 23.45 -25.55
N PRO A 256 5.33 23.10 -26.29
CA PRO A 256 5.37 22.15 -27.40
C PRO A 256 5.16 20.70 -26.98
N VAL A 257 4.85 19.83 -27.96
CA VAL A 257 4.79 18.37 -27.73
C VAL A 257 6.23 17.82 -27.80
N PRO A 258 6.70 17.04 -26.82
CA PRO A 258 8.01 16.40 -26.89
C PRO A 258 8.07 15.43 -28.08
N SER A 259 9.27 15.11 -28.55
CA SER A 259 9.41 14.07 -29.58
C SER A 259 9.08 12.68 -29.00
N LEU A 260 8.76 11.72 -29.88
CA LEU A 260 8.60 10.32 -29.50
C LEU A 260 9.80 9.83 -28.68
N ALA A 261 11.02 10.07 -29.16
CA ALA A 261 12.25 9.65 -28.50
C ALA A 261 12.36 10.25 -27.08
N GLN A 262 12.06 11.53 -26.92
CA GLN A 262 12.08 12.20 -25.62
C GLN A 262 11.02 11.64 -24.67
N THR A 263 9.78 11.41 -25.14
CA THR A 263 8.70 10.86 -24.32
C THR A 263 9.06 9.49 -23.71
N PHE A 264 9.76 8.64 -24.48
CA PHE A 264 10.23 7.35 -23.96
C PHE A 264 11.48 7.49 -23.09
N ALA A 265 12.42 8.38 -23.45
CA ALA A 265 13.66 8.62 -22.69
C ALA A 265 13.36 9.17 -21.29
N ASP A 266 12.33 9.99 -21.12
CA ASP A 266 11.92 10.56 -19.83
C ASP A 266 11.50 9.51 -18.79
N GLY A 267 11.23 8.26 -19.21
CA GLY A 267 10.93 7.13 -18.34
C GLY A 267 9.65 7.30 -17.51
N THR A 268 8.77 8.21 -17.89
CA THR A 268 7.56 8.56 -17.13
C THR A 268 6.55 7.41 -17.06
N GLY A 269 6.53 6.56 -18.10
CA GLY A 269 5.58 5.44 -18.22
C GLY A 269 5.65 4.42 -17.08
N ARG A 270 6.81 4.28 -16.41
CA ARG A 270 6.99 3.35 -15.28
C ARG A 270 6.05 3.65 -14.10
N TYR A 271 5.59 4.89 -13.96
CA TYR A 271 4.69 5.29 -12.88
C TYR A 271 3.21 5.03 -13.20
N PHE A 272 2.86 4.79 -14.48
CA PHE A 272 1.47 4.62 -14.88
C PHE A 272 0.91 3.25 -14.47
N SER A 273 1.76 2.23 -14.35
CA SER A 273 1.36 0.90 -13.89
C SER A 273 0.81 0.90 -12.46
N PHE A 274 1.14 1.92 -11.66
CA PHE A 274 0.59 2.09 -10.31
C PHE A 274 -0.95 2.13 -10.30
N ASP A 275 -1.55 2.70 -11.35
CA ASP A 275 -3.00 2.79 -11.51
C ASP A 275 -3.66 1.43 -11.80
N PHE A 276 -2.87 0.39 -12.15
CA PHE A 276 -3.37 -0.95 -12.47
C PHE A 276 -3.12 -1.96 -11.35
N THR A 277 -2.34 -1.61 -10.34
CA THR A 277 -2.07 -2.46 -9.19
C THR A 277 -3.35 -2.64 -8.37
N TYR A 278 -3.79 -3.88 -8.15
CA TYR A 278 -5.09 -4.19 -7.53
C TYR A 278 -5.32 -3.48 -6.18
N ASP A 279 -4.28 -3.32 -5.38
CA ASP A 279 -4.31 -2.67 -4.07
C ASP A 279 -4.14 -1.15 -4.12
N GLN A 280 -3.87 -0.56 -5.31
CA GLN A 280 -3.58 0.87 -5.49
C GLN A 280 -4.53 1.59 -6.46
N ALA A 281 -5.16 0.84 -7.38
CA ALA A 281 -5.89 1.40 -8.53
C ALA A 281 -7.27 1.96 -8.19
N MET A 282 -7.77 1.68 -7.01
CA MET A 282 -9.13 2.06 -6.63
C MET A 282 -9.16 3.27 -5.69
N LEU A 283 -10.35 3.78 -5.45
CA LEU A 283 -10.59 4.80 -4.42
C LEU A 283 -10.05 4.30 -3.08
N MET A 284 -9.24 5.11 -2.45
CA MET A 284 -8.63 4.80 -1.16
C MET A 284 -9.19 5.66 -0.05
N PHE A 285 -8.98 5.22 1.19
CA PHE A 285 -9.48 5.88 2.38
C PHE A 285 -8.38 6.04 3.42
N GLN A 286 -8.59 6.96 4.34
CA GLN A 286 -7.80 7.14 5.55
C GLN A 286 -8.73 7.48 6.72
N PRO A 287 -8.37 7.18 7.98
CA PRO A 287 -9.07 7.71 9.14
C PRO A 287 -8.93 9.24 9.22
N VAL A 288 -10.02 9.91 9.56
CA VAL A 288 -10.01 11.35 9.86
C VAL A 288 -9.15 11.60 11.10
N GLY A 289 -8.04 12.32 10.94
CA GLY A 289 -7.14 12.65 12.04
C GLY A 289 -5.95 11.72 12.23
N GLY A 290 -5.81 10.62 11.48
CA GLY A 290 -4.59 9.80 11.45
C GLY A 290 -4.82 8.29 11.58
N MET A 291 -3.87 7.54 11.05
CA MET A 291 -3.95 6.07 10.97
C MET A 291 -3.85 5.36 12.32
N ASP A 292 -3.29 5.99 13.34
CA ASP A 292 -3.18 5.46 14.69
C ASP A 292 -4.51 5.39 15.44
N LEU A 293 -5.56 6.04 14.93
CA LEU A 293 -6.91 5.93 15.49
C LEU A 293 -7.48 4.51 15.42
N ILE A 294 -7.07 3.71 14.42
CA ILE A 294 -7.50 2.31 14.31
C ILE A 294 -6.98 1.47 15.48
N PRO A 295 -5.66 1.39 15.74
CA PRO A 295 -5.18 0.65 16.91
C PRO A 295 -5.60 1.28 18.23
N ALA A 296 -5.77 2.60 18.32
CA ALA A 296 -6.30 3.25 19.51
C ALA A 296 -7.74 2.79 19.82
N ALA A 297 -8.61 2.69 18.80
CA ALA A 297 -9.97 2.19 18.95
C ALA A 297 -10.00 0.71 19.36
N LEU A 298 -9.12 -0.13 18.79
CA LEU A 298 -8.97 -1.53 19.22
C LEU A 298 -8.54 -1.63 20.69
N ALA A 299 -7.54 -0.85 21.09
CA ALA A 299 -7.06 -0.83 22.47
C ALA A 299 -8.13 -0.32 23.45
N ALA A 300 -8.90 0.69 23.06
CA ALA A 300 -10.02 1.20 23.85
C ALA A 300 -11.13 0.16 24.00
N ALA A 301 -11.47 -0.57 22.93
CA ALA A 301 -12.46 -1.65 22.98
C ALA A 301 -12.04 -2.84 23.86
N LEU A 302 -10.73 -3.10 23.96
CA LEU A 302 -10.17 -4.11 24.88
C LEU A 302 -10.21 -3.64 26.33
N GLY A 303 -10.11 -2.35 26.57
CA GLY A 303 -10.04 -1.75 27.89
C GLY A 303 -8.61 -1.66 28.47
N PRO A 304 -8.37 -0.75 29.40
CA PRO A 304 -7.02 -0.36 29.85
C PRO A 304 -6.27 -1.48 30.61
N HIS A 305 -6.99 -2.45 31.17
CA HIS A 305 -6.36 -3.52 31.94
C HIS A 305 -5.79 -4.65 31.08
N ARG A 306 -6.24 -4.75 29.82
CA ARG A 306 -5.80 -5.80 28.89
C ARG A 306 -4.60 -5.43 28.06
N VAL A 307 -4.28 -4.14 27.89
CA VAL A 307 -3.14 -3.68 27.11
C VAL A 307 -2.10 -3.06 28.05
N ARG A 308 -0.98 -3.74 28.24
CA ARG A 308 0.13 -3.29 29.09
C ARG A 308 1.21 -2.66 28.21
N LEU A 309 1.23 -1.34 28.18
CA LEU A 309 2.26 -0.55 27.49
C LEU A 309 3.56 -0.53 28.29
N ARG A 310 4.67 -0.16 27.63
CA ARG A 310 6.02 -0.16 28.22
C ARG A 310 6.36 -1.47 28.90
N THR A 311 5.96 -2.58 28.27
CA THR A 311 6.15 -3.93 28.76
C THR A 311 6.86 -4.74 27.69
N ALA A 312 8.18 -4.80 27.76
CA ALA A 312 9.03 -5.43 26.76
C ALA A 312 9.23 -6.92 27.07
N VAL A 313 8.82 -7.80 26.16
CA VAL A 313 9.02 -9.24 26.28
C VAL A 313 10.50 -9.58 26.17
N THR A 314 10.99 -10.41 27.10
CA THR A 314 12.41 -10.81 27.20
C THR A 314 12.62 -12.33 27.12
N GLY A 315 11.55 -13.14 27.15
CA GLY A 315 11.64 -14.59 27.03
C GLY A 315 10.30 -15.24 26.78
N ILE A 316 10.29 -16.38 26.08
CA ILE A 316 9.11 -17.19 25.81
C ILE A 316 9.43 -18.66 26.10
N ALA A 317 8.75 -19.26 27.06
CA ALA A 317 8.85 -20.67 27.39
C ALA A 317 7.53 -21.37 27.08
N ASN A 318 7.52 -22.20 26.03
CA ASN A 318 6.38 -23.02 25.62
C ASN A 318 6.45 -24.37 26.36
N GLY A 319 5.48 -24.61 27.25
CA GLY A 319 5.30 -25.85 27.99
C GLY A 319 4.26 -26.75 27.34
N PRO A 320 4.05 -27.97 27.92
CA PRO A 320 3.03 -28.88 27.42
C PRO A 320 1.60 -28.37 27.65
N ASN A 321 1.38 -27.66 28.76
CA ASN A 321 0.03 -27.21 29.18
C ASN A 321 -0.14 -25.71 29.22
N ASP A 322 0.94 -24.93 29.18
CA ASP A 322 0.95 -23.46 29.29
C ASP A 322 2.07 -22.82 28.48
N VAL A 323 2.04 -21.50 28.42
CA VAL A 323 3.13 -20.67 27.93
C VAL A 323 3.48 -19.67 29.02
N THR A 324 4.75 -19.58 29.36
CA THR A 324 5.29 -18.57 30.27
C THR A 324 6.04 -17.52 29.48
N VAL A 325 5.75 -16.24 29.74
CA VAL A 325 6.39 -15.08 29.11
C VAL A 325 7.07 -14.24 30.16
N ASP A 326 8.38 -14.06 30.03
CA ASP A 326 9.18 -13.12 30.81
C ASP A 326 9.18 -11.73 30.13
N PHE A 327 9.13 -10.67 30.93
CA PHE A 327 9.12 -9.30 30.42
C PHE A 327 9.76 -8.33 31.40
N LEU A 328 10.12 -7.13 30.92
CA LEU A 328 10.41 -5.97 31.72
C LEU A 328 9.19 -5.03 31.74
N ASP A 329 8.75 -4.63 32.91
CA ASP A 329 7.63 -3.72 33.07
C ASP A 329 8.03 -2.26 32.79
N ARG A 330 7.07 -1.33 32.91
CA ARG A 330 7.28 0.11 32.68
C ARG A 330 8.37 0.75 33.55
N THR A 331 8.80 0.09 34.61
CA THR A 331 9.85 0.55 35.53
C THR A 331 11.18 -0.15 35.30
N GLY A 332 11.24 -1.07 34.30
CA GLY A 332 12.39 -1.92 34.02
C GLY A 332 12.50 -3.12 34.95
N LYS A 333 11.52 -3.37 35.80
CA LYS A 333 11.51 -4.53 36.73
C LYS A 333 11.09 -5.80 35.98
N PRO A 334 11.82 -6.92 36.16
CA PRO A 334 11.43 -8.22 35.63
C PRO A 334 10.05 -8.66 36.14
N GLY A 335 9.23 -9.16 35.23
CA GLY A 335 7.94 -9.76 35.52
C GLY A 335 7.75 -11.04 34.71
N ARG A 336 6.78 -11.85 35.10
CA ARG A 336 6.43 -13.12 34.46
C ARG A 336 4.92 -13.28 34.38
N LEU A 337 4.43 -13.83 33.27
CA LEU A 337 3.03 -14.12 33.05
C LEU A 337 2.88 -15.52 32.45
N THR A 338 1.97 -16.31 32.99
CA THR A 338 1.63 -17.65 32.48
C THR A 338 0.22 -17.63 31.92
N ALA A 339 0.02 -18.22 30.75
CA ALA A 339 -1.25 -18.32 30.04
C ALA A 339 -1.38 -19.68 29.36
N ASP A 340 -2.60 -20.08 29.02
CA ASP A 340 -2.86 -21.33 28.31
C ASP A 340 -2.31 -21.31 26.88
N PHE A 341 -2.31 -20.14 26.23
CA PHE A 341 -1.82 -19.93 24.88
C PHE A 341 -1.12 -18.57 24.73
N CYS A 342 -0.33 -18.46 23.68
CA CYS A 342 0.34 -17.22 23.27
C CYS A 342 0.07 -16.91 21.80
N VAL A 343 -0.15 -15.62 21.48
CA VAL A 343 -0.13 -15.09 20.11
C VAL A 343 1.08 -14.17 19.98
N ALA A 344 2.11 -14.60 19.27
CA ALA A 344 3.31 -13.81 18.99
C ALA A 344 3.07 -12.92 17.75
N ALA A 345 2.70 -11.65 17.99
CA ALA A 345 2.40 -10.66 16.96
C ALA A 345 3.52 -9.60 16.80
N LEU A 346 4.75 -10.05 16.99
CA LEU A 346 5.97 -9.24 16.85
C LEU A 346 6.53 -9.32 15.42
N PRO A 347 7.30 -8.33 14.96
CA PRO A 347 8.09 -8.46 13.74
C PRO A 347 9.07 -9.64 13.83
N PRO A 348 9.30 -10.42 12.75
CA PRO A 348 10.13 -11.62 12.81
C PRO A 348 11.58 -11.33 13.22
N ASN A 349 12.15 -10.20 12.82
CA ASN A 349 13.47 -9.74 13.23
C ASN A 349 13.59 -9.44 14.73
N ILE A 350 12.49 -9.04 15.36
CA ILE A 350 12.43 -8.82 16.82
C ILE A 350 12.23 -10.15 17.53
N LEU A 351 11.26 -10.96 17.06
CA LEU A 351 10.95 -12.26 17.66
C LEU A 351 12.17 -13.21 17.63
N ALA A 352 12.93 -13.21 16.55
CA ALA A 352 14.13 -14.05 16.41
C ALA A 352 15.22 -13.75 17.47
N ARG A 353 15.21 -12.56 18.07
CA ARG A 353 16.20 -12.16 19.10
C ARG A 353 15.73 -12.40 20.53
N ILE A 354 14.44 -12.67 20.72
CA ILE A 354 13.90 -13.02 22.04
C ILE A 354 14.22 -14.48 22.33
N PRO A 355 14.87 -14.81 23.47
CA PRO A 355 15.09 -16.18 23.89
C PRO A 355 13.81 -16.99 23.94
N HIS A 356 13.76 -18.13 23.26
CA HIS A 356 12.61 -19.02 23.25
C HIS A 356 12.99 -20.50 23.06
N ASN A 357 12.10 -21.41 23.43
CA ASN A 357 12.22 -22.85 23.24
C ASN A 357 11.27 -23.42 22.17
N LEU A 358 10.95 -22.62 21.12
CA LEU A 358 9.99 -23.01 20.08
C LEU A 358 10.54 -23.99 19.04
N GLY A 359 11.84 -24.29 19.10
CA GLY A 359 12.54 -25.21 18.20
C GLY A 359 13.54 -24.49 17.29
N ALA A 360 14.57 -25.23 16.86
CA ALA A 360 15.61 -24.71 15.98
C ALA A 360 15.08 -24.38 14.57
N ASP A 361 14.08 -25.14 14.12
CA ASP A 361 13.38 -24.93 12.86
C ASP A 361 12.59 -23.60 12.84
N VAL A 362 11.91 -23.27 13.94
CA VAL A 362 11.23 -21.98 14.11
C VAL A 362 12.25 -20.84 14.13
N GLN A 363 13.36 -21.01 14.87
CA GLN A 363 14.44 -20.01 14.90
C GLN A 363 15.03 -19.76 13.51
N ALA A 364 15.30 -20.82 12.76
CA ALA A 364 15.81 -20.73 11.39
C ALA A 364 14.78 -20.08 10.44
N ALA A 365 13.49 -20.46 10.60
CA ALA A 365 12.43 -19.88 9.80
C ALA A 365 12.29 -18.37 10.02
N LEU A 366 12.30 -17.89 11.28
CA LEU A 366 12.26 -16.46 11.59
C LEU A 366 13.39 -15.66 10.91
N GLY A 367 14.56 -16.25 10.76
CA GLY A 367 15.69 -15.67 10.06
C GLY A 367 15.54 -15.56 8.53
N ALA A 368 14.54 -16.21 7.93
CA ALA A 368 14.33 -16.21 6.48
C ALA A 368 13.67 -14.91 5.95
N TRP A 369 13.08 -14.09 6.81
CA TRP A 369 12.45 -12.83 6.42
C TRP A 369 13.47 -11.71 6.23
N GLN A 370 13.42 -11.07 5.06
CA GLN A 370 14.17 -9.85 4.81
C GLN A 370 13.38 -8.65 5.36
N VAL A 371 14.09 -7.74 6.02
CA VAL A 371 13.49 -6.52 6.57
C VAL A 371 13.65 -5.38 5.59
N GLY A 372 12.54 -4.86 5.09
CA GLY A 372 12.48 -3.67 4.24
C GLY A 372 12.70 -2.39 5.05
N THR A 373 13.26 -1.39 4.40
CA THR A 373 13.49 -0.07 4.98
C THR A 373 12.62 0.99 4.32
N ALA A 374 12.17 1.95 5.11
CA ALA A 374 11.45 3.13 4.63
C ALA A 374 11.75 4.34 5.51
N ALA A 375 11.65 5.53 4.93
CA ALA A 375 11.70 6.78 5.66
C ALA A 375 10.59 7.70 5.19
N LYS A 376 10.00 8.45 6.13
CA LYS A 376 9.07 9.53 5.84
C LYS A 376 9.53 10.81 6.49
N ILE A 377 9.50 11.87 5.72
CA ILE A 377 9.81 13.22 6.15
C ILE A 377 8.55 14.07 5.90
N GLY A 378 7.90 14.48 6.97
CA GLY A 378 6.76 15.40 6.92
C GLY A 378 7.25 16.84 7.00
N LEU A 379 6.83 17.65 6.06
CA LEU A 379 7.17 19.05 5.90
C LEU A 379 5.89 19.88 5.98
N GLU A 380 5.69 20.59 7.11
CA GLU A 380 4.56 21.51 7.26
C GLU A 380 4.91 22.88 6.67
N TYR A 381 3.96 23.46 5.97
CA TYR A 381 4.11 24.74 5.29
C TYR A 381 3.19 25.82 5.86
N ARG A 382 3.63 27.09 5.76
CA ARG A 382 2.87 28.26 6.23
C ARG A 382 1.62 28.52 5.40
N SER A 383 1.59 28.03 4.15
CA SER A 383 0.43 28.09 3.26
C SER A 383 0.34 26.82 2.43
N ARG A 384 -0.83 26.56 1.85
CA ARG A 384 -1.06 25.43 0.95
C ARG A 384 -0.80 25.84 -0.50
N TRP A 385 0.41 26.36 -0.77
CA TRP A 385 0.82 26.89 -2.07
C TRP A 385 0.68 25.87 -3.22
N TRP A 386 0.75 24.56 -2.94
CA TRP A 386 0.50 23.52 -3.96
C TRP A 386 -0.97 23.51 -4.46
N GLU A 387 -1.92 23.99 -3.66
CA GLU A 387 -3.31 24.18 -4.08
C GLU A 387 -3.48 25.46 -4.89
N THR A 388 -2.89 26.55 -4.46
CA THR A 388 -3.04 27.87 -5.10
C THR A 388 -2.24 28.01 -6.38
N ASP A 389 -0.97 27.55 -6.37
CA ASP A 389 -0.04 27.75 -7.50
C ASP A 389 -0.12 26.59 -8.50
N TYR A 390 -0.34 25.37 -8.03
CA TYR A 390 -0.28 24.17 -8.87
C TYR A 390 -1.61 23.45 -9.04
N ARG A 391 -2.66 23.85 -8.32
CA ARG A 391 -3.97 23.20 -8.32
C ARG A 391 -3.89 21.70 -8.00
N ILE A 392 -3.05 21.32 -7.03
CA ILE A 392 -2.88 19.93 -6.58
C ILE A 392 -3.66 19.74 -5.28
N TYR A 393 -4.67 18.86 -5.29
CA TYR A 393 -5.54 18.52 -4.17
C TYR A 393 -5.39 17.02 -3.89
N GLY A 394 -4.51 16.65 -2.97
CA GLY A 394 -4.13 15.25 -2.75
C GLY A 394 -3.30 14.68 -3.91
N GLY A 395 -3.03 13.39 -3.87
CA GLY A 395 -2.24 12.69 -4.88
C GLY A 395 -0.75 12.62 -4.58
N ILE A 396 0.00 12.10 -5.54
CA ILE A 396 1.41 11.76 -5.37
C ILE A 396 2.21 12.26 -6.58
N THR A 397 3.22 13.08 -6.33
CA THR A 397 4.30 13.37 -7.27
C THR A 397 5.34 12.26 -7.17
N ASN A 398 5.79 11.73 -8.31
CA ASN A 398 6.81 10.69 -8.40
C ASN A 398 8.10 11.25 -9.02
N THR A 399 9.24 10.77 -8.54
CA THR A 399 10.56 11.23 -9.03
C THR A 399 11.60 10.10 -8.87
N ASP A 400 12.68 10.20 -9.62
CA ASP A 400 13.89 9.37 -9.45
C ASP A 400 14.90 9.99 -8.48
N LEU A 401 14.60 11.17 -7.92
CA LEU A 401 15.35 11.73 -6.80
C LEU A 401 15.20 10.82 -5.56
N ASP A 402 16.12 10.94 -4.60
CA ASP A 402 16.14 10.06 -3.44
C ASP A 402 14.96 10.21 -2.46
N ILE A 403 14.18 11.28 -2.58
CA ILE A 403 12.87 11.39 -1.89
C ILE A 403 11.78 10.53 -2.52
N GLU A 404 11.98 9.99 -3.71
CA GLU A 404 11.11 9.15 -4.53
C GLU A 404 9.68 9.67 -4.74
N ARG A 405 9.04 10.17 -3.70
CA ARG A 405 7.63 10.61 -3.74
C ARG A 405 7.38 11.82 -2.86
N ILE A 406 6.50 12.69 -3.32
CA ILE A 406 5.89 13.74 -2.51
C ILE A 406 4.39 13.51 -2.50
N TRP A 407 3.83 13.23 -1.31
CA TRP A 407 2.42 13.06 -1.10
C TRP A 407 1.80 14.37 -0.64
N TYR A 408 0.71 14.75 -1.30
CA TYR A 408 -0.07 15.92 -0.92
C TYR A 408 -1.22 15.49 -0.02
N PRO A 409 -1.56 16.27 1.02
CA PRO A 409 -2.61 15.90 1.95
C PRO A 409 -3.97 15.84 1.25
N SER A 410 -4.73 14.78 1.55
CA SER A 410 -6.09 14.57 1.04
C SER A 410 -7.17 15.09 2.01
N HIS A 411 -6.79 15.96 2.93
CA HIS A 411 -7.64 16.55 3.96
C HIS A 411 -7.30 18.02 4.18
N GLY A 412 -8.17 18.74 4.90
CA GLY A 412 -7.93 20.14 5.28
C GLY A 412 -7.78 21.08 4.08
N PHE A 413 -8.42 20.79 2.95
CA PHE A 413 -8.38 21.62 1.76
C PHE A 413 -8.81 23.06 2.06
N HIS A 414 -8.17 24.03 1.40
CA HIS A 414 -8.34 25.47 1.61
C HIS A 414 -8.01 25.95 3.04
N GLY A 415 -7.48 25.08 3.88
CA GLY A 415 -6.99 25.49 5.20
C GLY A 415 -5.73 26.36 5.11
N PRO A 416 -5.36 27.03 6.22
CA PRO A 416 -4.22 27.96 6.21
C PRO A 416 -2.87 27.24 6.08
N ARG A 417 -2.77 26.00 6.55
CA ARG A 417 -1.55 25.20 6.58
C ARG A 417 -1.78 23.78 6.09
N GLY A 418 -0.72 23.07 5.81
CA GLY A 418 -0.78 21.65 5.44
C GLY A 418 0.62 21.04 5.45
N LEU A 419 0.66 19.72 5.29
CA LEU A 419 1.88 18.95 5.38
C LEU A 419 2.08 18.11 4.12
N LEU A 420 3.22 18.28 3.45
CA LEU A 420 3.69 17.38 2.40
C LEU A 420 4.52 16.26 3.02
N VAL A 421 4.39 15.04 2.46
CA VAL A 421 5.13 13.89 2.93
C VAL A 421 6.10 13.41 1.86
N ASN A 422 7.39 13.47 2.13
CA ASN A 422 8.40 12.79 1.35
C ASN A 422 8.49 11.35 1.83
N TYR A 423 8.46 10.40 0.91
CA TYR A 423 8.44 8.98 1.22
C TYR A 423 9.37 8.21 0.30
N CYS A 424 10.39 7.59 0.89
CA CYS A 424 11.36 6.74 0.20
C CYS A 424 11.55 5.40 0.93
N TYR A 425 12.12 4.42 0.22
CA TYR A 425 12.39 3.09 0.74
C TYR A 425 13.73 2.54 0.21
N GLY A 426 14.10 1.33 0.68
CA GLY A 426 15.33 0.67 0.27
C GLY A 426 16.59 1.46 0.66
N GLU A 427 17.53 1.58 -0.25
CA GLU A 427 18.82 2.26 -0.03
C GLU A 427 18.64 3.78 0.18
N HIS A 428 17.66 4.40 -0.48
CA HIS A 428 17.36 5.81 -0.23
C HIS A 428 16.94 6.03 1.24
N ALA A 429 16.04 5.18 1.75
CA ALA A 429 15.61 5.29 3.15
C ALA A 429 16.75 5.05 4.13
N LYS A 430 17.70 4.14 3.85
CA LYS A 430 18.89 3.93 4.66
C LYS A 430 19.76 5.18 4.67
N SER A 431 20.04 5.78 3.51
CA SER A 431 20.86 6.97 3.40
C SER A 431 20.23 8.18 4.12
N TYR A 432 18.89 8.30 4.13
CA TYR A 432 18.21 9.28 4.97
C TYR A 432 18.34 8.94 6.46
N GLY A 433 18.30 7.66 6.83
CA GLY A 433 18.51 7.20 8.19
C GLY A 433 19.91 7.48 8.75
N GLU A 434 20.92 7.54 7.91
CA GLU A 434 22.29 7.92 8.31
C GLU A 434 22.41 9.37 8.76
N LEU A 435 21.50 10.23 8.28
CA LEU A 435 21.46 11.65 8.65
C LEU A 435 20.72 11.86 9.99
N ARG A 436 21.17 12.85 10.76
CA ARG A 436 20.38 13.37 11.87
C ARG A 436 19.12 14.07 11.36
N PRO A 437 18.09 14.27 12.22
CA PRO A 437 16.81 14.85 11.80
C PRO A 437 16.91 16.16 11.01
N GLY A 438 17.72 17.13 11.45
CA GLY A 438 17.91 18.41 10.75
C GLY A 438 18.46 18.24 9.32
N PRO A 439 19.67 17.71 9.14
CA PRO A 439 20.23 17.39 7.82
C PRO A 439 19.34 16.51 6.94
N ARG A 440 18.55 15.61 7.53
CA ARG A 440 17.56 14.79 6.80
C ARG A 440 16.48 15.67 6.17
N VAL A 441 15.97 16.65 6.91
CA VAL A 441 14.98 17.62 6.43
C VAL A 441 15.59 18.53 5.36
N GLU A 442 16.78 19.06 5.59
CA GLU A 442 17.49 19.94 4.62
C GLU A 442 17.68 19.25 3.26
N ARG A 443 18.11 17.97 3.27
CA ARG A 443 18.26 17.18 2.04
C ARG A 443 16.90 16.97 1.35
N ALA A 444 15.86 16.64 2.08
CA ALA A 444 14.52 16.45 1.53
C ALA A 444 13.98 17.74 0.91
N VAL A 445 14.18 18.87 1.57
CA VAL A 445 13.80 20.19 1.06
C VAL A 445 14.57 20.54 -0.21
N ALA A 446 15.88 20.31 -0.25
CA ALA A 446 16.69 20.58 -1.44
C ALA A 446 16.22 19.77 -2.67
N GLN A 447 15.80 18.53 -2.46
CA GLN A 447 15.21 17.70 -3.52
C GLN A 447 13.84 18.24 -3.97
N GLY A 448 12.98 18.63 -3.03
CA GLY A 448 11.66 19.19 -3.33
C GLY A 448 11.71 20.53 -4.07
N VAL A 449 12.75 21.34 -3.83
CA VAL A 449 12.99 22.61 -4.58
C VAL A 449 13.16 22.35 -6.07
N LYS A 450 13.77 21.23 -6.48
CA LYS A 450 13.91 20.88 -7.91
C LYS A 450 12.56 20.65 -8.59
N ILE A 451 11.53 20.33 -7.82
CA ILE A 451 10.18 20.02 -8.33
C ILE A 451 9.24 21.24 -8.22
N HIS A 452 9.28 21.95 -7.09
CA HIS A 452 8.32 23.01 -6.78
C HIS A 452 8.92 24.42 -6.72
N GLY A 453 10.23 24.56 -6.97
CA GLY A 453 10.92 25.83 -6.82
C GLY A 453 11.10 26.25 -5.35
N GLU A 454 11.55 27.49 -5.14
CA GLU A 454 11.98 28.00 -3.83
C GLU A 454 10.86 28.07 -2.77
N LYS A 455 9.58 28.08 -3.15
CA LYS A 455 8.48 28.01 -2.16
C LYS A 455 8.55 26.76 -1.32
N HIS A 456 9.07 25.66 -1.85
CA HIS A 456 9.30 24.42 -1.10
C HIS A 456 10.28 24.61 0.08
N ARG A 457 11.15 25.62 0.03
CA ARG A 457 12.07 26.00 1.12
C ARG A 457 11.55 27.17 1.94
N THR A 458 11.14 28.24 1.27
CA THR A 458 10.84 29.52 1.94
C THR A 458 9.55 29.49 2.72
N GLU A 459 8.58 28.64 2.33
CA GLU A 459 7.31 28.47 3.03
C GLU A 459 7.35 27.38 4.12
N LEU A 460 8.49 26.66 4.29
CA LEU A 460 8.62 25.64 5.33
C LEU A 460 8.43 26.26 6.73
N ALA A 461 7.56 25.66 7.53
CA ALA A 461 7.29 26.06 8.91
C ALA A 461 7.91 25.07 9.90
N ASN A 462 7.57 23.80 9.79
CA ASN A 462 7.97 22.74 10.70
C ASN A 462 8.25 21.45 9.95
N ALA A 463 8.99 20.54 10.60
CA ALA A 463 9.25 19.22 10.04
C ALA A 463 9.34 18.15 11.12
N PHE A 464 9.09 16.90 10.74
CA PHE A 464 9.31 15.72 11.57
C PHE A 464 9.60 14.52 10.67
N SER A 465 10.49 13.62 11.09
CA SER A 465 10.88 12.52 10.23
C SER A 465 11.07 11.21 10.98
N VAL A 466 10.77 10.10 10.32
CA VAL A 466 10.99 8.74 10.85
C VAL A 466 11.72 7.90 9.80
N ALA A 467 12.83 7.30 10.20
CA ALA A 467 13.49 6.21 9.47
C ALA A 467 13.17 4.89 10.20
N TRP A 468 12.37 4.04 9.59
CA TRP A 468 11.76 2.89 10.26
C TRP A 468 12.77 1.83 10.72
N HIS A 469 13.92 1.69 10.09
CA HIS A 469 15.00 0.80 10.53
C HIS A 469 15.71 1.27 11.80
N LEU A 470 15.45 2.53 12.22
CA LEU A 470 15.92 3.09 13.49
C LEU A 470 14.78 3.21 14.54
N MET A 471 13.59 2.69 14.25
CA MET A 471 12.46 2.72 15.19
C MET A 471 12.66 1.64 16.27
N PRO A 472 12.73 2.01 17.56
CA PRO A 472 12.87 1.05 18.65
C PRO A 472 11.75 -0.01 18.63
N HIS A 473 12.08 -1.24 18.96
CA HIS A 473 11.19 -2.40 19.03
C HIS A 473 10.54 -2.83 17.69
N ILE A 474 10.92 -2.22 16.57
CA ILE A 474 10.41 -2.54 15.23
C ILE A 474 11.55 -2.80 14.26
N GLU A 475 12.48 -1.86 14.16
CA GLU A 475 13.74 -1.95 13.41
C GLU A 475 13.55 -2.35 11.93
N GLY A 476 12.48 -1.83 11.33
CA GLY A 476 12.15 -2.08 9.93
C GLY A 476 10.80 -1.50 9.54
N ALA A 477 10.58 -1.32 8.26
CA ALA A 477 9.30 -0.84 7.73
C ALA A 477 8.29 -1.98 7.54
N TRP A 478 8.74 -3.09 6.96
CA TRP A 478 7.99 -4.33 6.80
C TRP A 478 8.95 -5.52 6.67
N ALA A 479 8.44 -6.71 6.93
CA ALA A 479 9.19 -7.94 6.71
C ALA A 479 8.67 -8.62 5.44
N ILE A 480 9.56 -8.82 4.46
CA ILE A 480 9.24 -9.42 3.17
C ILE A 480 9.10 -10.93 3.35
N PRO A 481 7.92 -11.52 3.14
CA PRO A 481 7.72 -12.94 3.38
C PRO A 481 8.38 -13.79 2.29
N PRO A 482 9.05 -14.87 2.66
CA PRO A 482 9.53 -15.87 1.71
C PRO A 482 8.38 -16.78 1.27
N LEU A 483 7.43 -16.21 0.51
CA LEU A 483 6.20 -16.90 0.07
C LEU A 483 6.50 -18.23 -0.63
N GLY A 484 5.67 -19.24 -0.35
CA GLY A 484 5.80 -20.58 -0.94
C GLY A 484 6.94 -21.44 -0.36
N THR A 485 7.76 -20.91 0.55
CA THR A 485 8.85 -21.67 1.17
C THR A 485 8.40 -22.48 2.40
N PRO A 486 9.17 -23.51 2.80
CA PRO A 486 8.91 -24.24 4.05
C PRO A 486 8.92 -23.33 5.29
N ALA A 487 9.76 -22.30 5.33
CA ALA A 487 9.82 -21.34 6.42
C ALA A 487 8.48 -20.57 6.59
N TYR A 488 7.91 -20.07 5.49
CA TYR A 488 6.62 -19.41 5.50
C TYR A 488 5.49 -20.34 5.95
N GLN A 489 5.49 -21.59 5.45
CA GLN A 489 4.49 -22.59 5.81
C GLN A 489 4.59 -23.04 7.27
N LEU A 490 5.82 -23.13 7.81
CA LEU A 490 6.06 -23.49 9.21
C LEU A 490 5.47 -22.44 10.15
N LEU A 491 5.77 -21.15 9.93
CA LEU A 491 5.30 -20.07 10.80
C LEU A 491 3.81 -19.72 10.58
N GLY A 492 3.18 -20.23 9.53
CA GLY A 492 1.73 -20.25 9.36
C GLY A 492 1.01 -21.23 10.29
N LYS A 493 1.76 -22.10 11.01
CA LYS A 493 1.26 -23.07 11.96
C LYS A 493 1.71 -22.74 13.39
N PRO A 494 1.00 -23.20 14.43
CA PRO A 494 1.44 -22.97 15.80
C PRO A 494 2.70 -23.80 16.13
N ALA A 495 3.61 -23.24 16.89
CA ALA A 495 4.68 -23.94 17.57
C ALA A 495 4.20 -24.30 19.00
N GLY A 496 3.71 -25.51 19.20
CA GLY A 496 3.10 -25.92 20.46
C GLY A 496 1.85 -25.08 20.80
N ARG A 497 1.95 -24.23 21.82
CA ARG A 497 0.88 -23.33 22.27
C ARG A 497 1.08 -21.87 21.83
N VAL A 498 2.11 -21.62 21.03
CA VAL A 498 2.43 -20.30 20.49
C VAL A 498 1.98 -20.20 19.04
N TYR A 499 1.12 -19.24 18.74
CA TYR A 499 0.59 -18.90 17.42
C TYR A 499 1.27 -17.63 16.92
N PHE A 500 1.50 -17.51 15.61
CA PHE A 500 2.14 -16.34 15.03
C PHE A 500 1.12 -15.51 14.27
N ALA A 501 1.24 -14.18 14.34
CA ALA A 501 0.41 -13.25 13.58
C ALA A 501 1.20 -12.00 13.18
N GLY A 502 0.87 -11.43 12.03
CA GLY A 502 1.49 -10.23 11.49
C GLY A 502 1.24 -10.11 9.99
N ASP A 503 1.33 -8.91 9.44
CA ASP A 503 1.25 -8.70 7.99
C ASP A 503 2.29 -9.50 7.20
N TRP A 504 3.39 -9.85 7.84
CA TRP A 504 4.45 -10.70 7.30
C TRP A 504 4.05 -12.18 7.12
N LEU A 505 2.92 -12.61 7.66
CA LEU A 505 2.28 -13.91 7.42
C LEU A 505 1.05 -13.78 6.53
N SER A 506 1.09 -12.86 5.58
CA SER A 506 0.02 -12.69 4.59
C SER A 506 0.59 -12.28 3.24
N HIS A 507 -0.22 -12.42 2.19
CA HIS A 507 0.08 -11.86 0.86
C HIS A 507 -0.16 -10.34 0.76
N LEU A 508 -0.66 -9.73 1.85
CA LEU A 508 -0.90 -8.28 1.99
C LEU A 508 0.16 -7.65 2.90
N THR A 509 1.42 -7.95 2.64
CA THR A 509 2.56 -7.41 3.41
C THR A 509 2.58 -5.89 3.35
N ALA A 510 2.94 -5.24 4.45
CA ALA A 510 2.94 -3.80 4.66
C ALA A 510 1.54 -3.14 4.65
N TRP A 511 0.47 -3.91 4.58
CA TRP A 511 -0.91 -3.43 4.75
C TRP A 511 -1.48 -3.82 6.11
N GLN A 512 -2.28 -2.94 6.70
CA GLN A 512 -3.04 -3.27 7.92
C GLN A 512 -3.95 -4.48 7.70
N ALA A 513 -4.55 -4.60 6.51
CA ALA A 513 -5.39 -5.72 6.14
C ALA A 513 -4.68 -7.06 6.30
N GLY A 514 -3.40 -7.14 5.89
CA GLY A 514 -2.60 -8.35 6.09
C GLY A 514 -2.41 -8.72 7.57
N ALA A 515 -2.24 -7.71 8.42
CA ALA A 515 -2.14 -7.92 9.86
C ALA A 515 -3.47 -8.41 10.47
N PHE A 516 -4.59 -7.83 10.05
CA PHE A 516 -5.93 -8.30 10.45
C PHE A 516 -6.20 -9.73 10.01
N GLU A 517 -5.98 -10.05 8.73
CA GLU A 517 -6.25 -11.39 8.19
C GLU A 517 -5.37 -12.46 8.82
N SER A 518 -4.09 -12.17 9.03
CA SER A 518 -3.19 -13.08 9.74
C SER A 518 -3.63 -13.31 11.18
N ALA A 519 -4.06 -12.25 11.88
CA ALA A 519 -4.60 -12.37 13.24
C ALA A 519 -5.86 -13.24 13.29
N ARG A 520 -6.80 -13.00 12.36
CA ARG A 520 -8.05 -13.79 12.24
C ARG A 520 -7.76 -15.27 12.01
N LEU A 521 -6.78 -15.59 11.17
CA LEU A 521 -6.37 -16.97 10.91
C LEU A 521 -5.78 -17.62 12.17
N ALA A 522 -4.87 -16.95 12.87
CA ALA A 522 -4.28 -17.44 14.10
C ALA A 522 -5.35 -17.67 15.19
N VAL A 523 -6.27 -16.72 15.35
CA VAL A 523 -7.40 -16.80 16.29
C VAL A 523 -8.32 -17.97 15.94
N LYS A 524 -8.66 -18.17 14.66
CA LYS A 524 -9.49 -19.29 14.23
C LYS A 524 -8.86 -20.65 14.56
N HIS A 525 -7.57 -20.79 14.32
CA HIS A 525 -6.85 -22.02 14.64
C HIS A 525 -6.77 -22.27 16.16
N LEU A 526 -6.48 -21.21 16.95
CA LEU A 526 -6.44 -21.29 18.41
C LEU A 526 -7.82 -21.69 18.97
N HIS A 527 -8.86 -20.99 18.54
CA HIS A 527 -10.22 -21.25 18.99
C HIS A 527 -10.71 -22.66 18.64
N GLY A 528 -10.46 -23.09 17.39
CA GLY A 528 -10.78 -24.46 16.96
C GLY A 528 -10.10 -25.51 17.82
N ARG A 529 -8.84 -25.32 18.21
CA ARG A 529 -8.12 -26.21 19.12
C ARG A 529 -8.74 -26.23 20.51
N VAL A 530 -9.13 -25.09 21.06
CA VAL A 530 -9.75 -25.02 22.41
C VAL A 530 -11.11 -25.68 22.42
N LEU A 531 -11.89 -25.61 21.35
CA LEU A 531 -13.20 -26.27 21.26
C LEU A 531 -13.11 -27.77 21.02
N SER A 532 -12.00 -28.27 20.47
CA SER A 532 -11.81 -29.70 20.20
C SER A 532 -11.20 -30.47 21.37
N GLY A 533 -10.84 -29.80 22.48
CA GLY A 533 -10.27 -30.41 23.70
C GLY A 533 -8.77 -30.41 23.70
#